data_d1ffaeaeb0324dbfbc4dc2ce9f6dd909
#
_entry.id   d1ffaeaeb0324dbfbc4dc2ce9f6dd909
#
_cell.length_a   1.000
_cell.length_b   1.000
_cell.length_c   1.000
_cell.angle_alpha   90.00
_cell.angle_beta   90.00
_cell.angle_gamma   90.00
#
_symmetry.space_group_name_H-M   'P 1'
#
loop_
_entity.id
_entity.type
_entity.pdbx_description
1 polymer ?
#
loop_
_entity_poly.entity_id
_entity_poly.type
_entity_poly.pdbx_seq_one_letter_code
_entity_poly.pdbx_strand_id
1 'polypeptide(L)'
;NIVAIATVAVMAFSMAGCKMIEKTPAAIQKTVLAKVGNEKITMADVNSELKSDIDYLIQTYGEDYENSMDDTMKEKLKSARKSVLEQLVNDKVLITKGTELGYVLSGDELNADIEKERQNFVEAYGGEDKLQEAIKYYGMDDDKFNKFLENLVKTNEVTKAITKDITVTDEDV
;
A
#
# COMPACT_ATOMS: atom_id res chain seq x y z
N ASN A 1 8.05 -30.51 -8.75
CA ASN A 1 8.23 -29.44 -7.75
C ASN A 1 9.08 -28.34 -8.38
N ILE A 2 8.45 -27.44 -9.15
CA ILE A 2 9.11 -26.23 -9.66
C ILE A 2 8.81 -25.15 -8.64
N VAL A 3 9.77 -24.85 -7.78
CA VAL A 3 9.73 -23.65 -6.92
C VAL A 3 10.01 -22.47 -7.83
N ALA A 4 8.96 -21.79 -8.29
CA ALA A 4 9.10 -20.52 -8.97
C ALA A 4 9.50 -19.49 -7.93
N ILE A 5 10.79 -19.14 -7.90
CA ILE A 5 11.31 -18.07 -7.08
C ILE A 5 10.78 -16.76 -7.67
N ALA A 6 9.86 -16.11 -6.97
CA ALA A 6 9.46 -14.74 -7.33
C ALA A 6 10.68 -13.84 -7.13
N THR A 7 11.26 -13.41 -8.22
CA THR A 7 12.40 -12.48 -8.19
C THR A 7 11.87 -11.10 -7.87
N VAL A 8 12.02 -10.69 -6.61
CA VAL A 8 11.80 -9.29 -6.19
C VAL A 8 13.04 -8.51 -6.64
N ALA A 9 12.96 -7.86 -7.78
CA ALA A 9 14.00 -6.95 -8.23
C ALA A 9 13.78 -5.57 -7.58
N VAL A 10 14.36 -5.35 -6.42
CA VAL A 10 14.50 -4.01 -5.85
C VAL A 10 15.57 -3.29 -6.66
N MET A 11 15.15 -2.47 -7.61
CA MET A 11 16.07 -1.58 -8.33
C MET A 11 16.36 -0.38 -7.45
N ALA A 12 17.45 -0.45 -6.68
CA ALA A 12 18.05 0.75 -6.11
C ALA A 12 18.60 1.58 -7.28
N PHE A 13 17.89 2.61 -7.71
CA PHE A 13 18.43 3.60 -8.63
C PHE A 13 19.50 4.40 -7.89
N SER A 14 20.77 4.01 -8.06
CA SER A 14 21.91 4.87 -7.79
C SER A 14 21.83 6.04 -8.77
N MET A 15 21.48 7.22 -8.26
CA MET A 15 21.58 8.48 -9.00
C MET A 15 23.05 8.84 -9.18
N ALA A 16 23.71 8.23 -10.16
CA ALA A 16 25.02 8.66 -10.64
C ALA A 16 24.78 9.65 -11.79
N GLY A 17 25.02 10.89 -11.47
CA GLY A 17 25.37 12.02 -12.32
C GLY A 17 24.92 12.07 -13.78
N CYS A 18 23.80 12.78 -14.04
CA CYS A 18 23.64 13.56 -15.25
C CYS A 18 22.81 14.80 -14.91
N LYS A 19 23.30 15.98 -15.39
CA LYS A 19 22.73 17.33 -15.29
C LYS A 19 21.30 17.41 -14.76
N MET A 20 21.11 18.21 -13.70
CA MET A 20 19.84 18.57 -13.10
C MET A 20 18.80 18.97 -14.16
N ILE A 21 18.03 17.99 -14.62
CA ILE A 21 16.69 18.23 -15.12
C ILE A 21 15.83 18.16 -13.87
N GLU A 22 15.37 19.30 -13.38
CA GLU A 22 14.37 19.34 -12.31
C GLU A 22 13.18 18.51 -12.80
N LYS A 23 12.97 17.35 -12.15
CA LYS A 23 11.81 16.53 -12.46
C LYS A 23 10.57 17.28 -12.02
N THR A 24 9.63 17.48 -12.92
CA THR A 24 8.35 18.06 -12.54
C THR A 24 7.69 17.20 -11.45
N PRO A 25 6.88 17.77 -10.54
CA PRO A 25 6.16 17.01 -9.52
C PRO A 25 5.41 15.80 -10.11
N ALA A 26 4.78 15.97 -11.27
CA ALA A 26 4.11 14.88 -11.99
C ALA A 26 5.07 13.76 -12.46
N ALA A 27 6.30 14.10 -12.81
CA ALA A 27 7.31 13.10 -13.20
C ALA A 27 7.85 12.34 -11.97
N ILE A 28 7.97 13.04 -10.83
CA ILE A 28 8.34 12.41 -9.54
C ILE A 28 7.30 11.38 -9.14
N GLN A 29 6.01 11.72 -9.18
CA GLN A 29 4.92 10.81 -8.84
C GLN A 29 4.91 9.53 -9.69
N LYS A 30 5.32 9.59 -10.96
CA LYS A 30 5.41 8.43 -11.85
C LYS A 30 6.67 7.59 -11.68
N THR A 31 7.59 7.97 -10.79
CA THR A 31 8.81 7.21 -10.54
C THR A 31 8.46 5.83 -9.99
N VAL A 32 8.91 4.77 -10.66
CA VAL A 32 8.74 3.39 -10.20
C VAL A 32 9.77 3.11 -9.11
N LEU A 33 9.30 2.77 -7.91
CA LEU A 33 10.12 2.48 -6.74
C LEU A 33 10.38 0.99 -6.56
N ALA A 34 9.41 0.14 -6.91
CA ALA A 34 9.55 -1.31 -6.87
C ALA A 34 8.72 -1.99 -7.96
N LYS A 35 9.03 -3.26 -8.22
CA LYS A 35 8.21 -4.15 -9.06
C LYS A 35 8.04 -5.49 -8.35
N VAL A 36 6.81 -6.00 -8.39
CA VAL A 36 6.45 -7.35 -7.93
C VAL A 36 5.76 -8.06 -9.08
N GLY A 37 6.43 -9.04 -9.68
CA GLY A 37 5.99 -9.61 -10.94
C GLY A 37 5.88 -8.53 -12.04
N ASN A 38 4.69 -8.39 -12.61
CA ASN A 38 4.39 -7.37 -13.62
C ASN A 38 3.87 -6.05 -13.05
N GLU A 39 3.55 -6.02 -11.76
CA GLU A 39 3.01 -4.83 -11.10
C GLU A 39 4.11 -3.88 -10.66
N LYS A 40 3.83 -2.58 -10.78
CA LYS A 40 4.73 -1.51 -10.37
C LYS A 40 4.18 -0.83 -9.13
N ILE A 41 5.07 -0.44 -8.24
CA ILE A 41 4.78 0.48 -7.15
C ILE A 41 5.49 1.78 -7.45
N THR A 42 4.74 2.87 -7.50
CA THR A 42 5.24 4.20 -7.86
C THR A 42 5.35 5.10 -6.63
N MET A 43 5.99 6.26 -6.79
CA MET A 43 5.98 7.29 -5.77
C MET A 43 4.55 7.79 -5.47
N ALA A 44 3.66 7.81 -6.48
CA ALA A 44 2.26 8.17 -6.29
C ALA A 44 1.54 7.19 -5.35
N ASP A 45 1.80 5.89 -5.50
CA ASP A 45 1.20 4.88 -4.61
C ASP A 45 1.65 5.08 -3.17
N VAL A 46 2.96 5.28 -2.94
CA VAL A 46 3.52 5.54 -1.61
C VAL A 46 3.00 6.85 -1.01
N ASN A 47 2.96 7.93 -1.80
CA ASN A 47 2.46 9.23 -1.31
C ASN A 47 0.94 9.20 -1.08
N SER A 48 0.19 8.33 -1.75
CA SER A 48 -1.25 8.15 -1.49
C SER A 48 -1.51 7.60 -0.09
N GLU A 49 -0.67 6.68 0.38
CA GLU A 49 -0.74 6.14 1.74
C GLU A 49 -0.34 7.19 2.82
N LEU A 50 0.52 8.12 2.45
CA LEU A 50 0.98 9.22 3.32
C LEU A 50 0.23 10.53 3.08
N LYS A 51 -0.97 10.46 2.47
CA LYS A 51 -1.67 11.68 2.03
C LYS A 51 -1.87 12.70 3.15
N SER A 52 -2.32 12.26 4.32
CA SER A 52 -2.56 13.15 5.46
C SER A 52 -1.29 13.85 5.93
N ASP A 53 -0.18 13.12 5.97
CA ASP A 53 1.12 13.68 6.37
C ASP A 53 1.63 14.66 5.30
N ILE A 54 1.47 14.33 4.03
CA ILE A 54 1.88 15.19 2.91
C ILE A 54 1.02 16.45 2.86
N ASP A 55 -0.30 16.34 3.04
CA ASP A 55 -1.19 17.50 3.10
C ASP A 55 -0.80 18.44 4.24
N TYR A 56 -0.44 17.90 5.42
CA TYR A 56 0.10 18.68 6.53
C TYR A 56 1.43 19.37 6.17
N LEU A 57 2.33 18.67 5.48
CA LEU A 57 3.60 19.27 5.03
C LEU A 57 3.37 20.38 4.01
N ILE A 58 2.45 20.19 3.06
CA ILE A 58 2.06 21.22 2.08
C ILE A 58 1.47 22.44 2.79
N GLN A 59 0.59 22.22 3.77
CA GLN A 59 0.01 23.31 4.55
C GLN A 59 1.06 24.11 5.33
N THR A 60 2.09 23.41 5.85
CA THR A 60 3.11 24.03 6.71
C THR A 60 4.23 24.69 5.91
N TYR A 61 4.69 24.08 4.83
CA TYR A 61 5.88 24.45 4.07
C TYR A 61 5.58 24.90 2.63
N GLY A 62 4.32 24.80 2.17
CA GLY A 62 3.91 25.08 0.79
C GLY A 62 4.11 23.89 -0.15
N GLU A 63 3.74 24.07 -1.43
CA GLU A 63 3.85 23.03 -2.46
C GLU A 63 5.29 22.50 -2.67
N ASP A 64 6.29 23.33 -2.39
CA ASP A 64 7.71 22.97 -2.47
C ASP A 64 8.25 22.46 -1.11
N TYR A 65 7.41 21.78 -0.35
CA TYR A 65 7.73 21.31 1.02
C TYR A 65 9.01 20.48 1.08
N GLU A 66 9.31 19.66 0.06
CA GLU A 66 10.51 18.82 0.03
C GLU A 66 11.81 19.63 0.05
N ASN A 67 11.83 20.81 -0.56
CA ASN A 67 12.96 21.71 -0.52
C ASN A 67 12.94 22.62 0.70
N SER A 68 11.76 22.98 1.19
CA SER A 68 11.55 23.95 2.28
C SER A 68 11.75 23.37 3.68
N MET A 69 11.63 22.03 3.85
CA MET A 69 11.85 21.34 5.12
C MET A 69 13.33 21.33 5.51
N ASP A 70 13.60 21.25 6.81
CA ASP A 70 14.93 20.95 7.34
C ASP A 70 15.32 19.47 7.09
N ASP A 71 16.59 19.16 7.29
CA ASP A 71 17.12 17.81 7.02
C ASP A 71 16.47 16.74 7.92
N THR A 72 16.09 17.10 9.15
CA THR A 72 15.43 16.18 10.07
C THR A 72 14.05 15.75 9.55
N MET A 73 13.26 16.72 9.06
CA MET A 73 11.94 16.43 8.47
C MET A 73 12.06 15.67 7.15
N LYS A 74 13.07 15.98 6.32
CA LYS A 74 13.36 15.23 5.09
C LYS A 74 13.66 13.76 5.39
N GLU A 75 14.48 13.46 6.37
CA GLU A 75 14.81 12.09 6.76
C GLU A 75 13.58 11.37 7.38
N LYS A 76 12.72 12.07 8.13
CA LYS A 76 11.46 11.49 8.63
C LYS A 76 10.54 11.09 7.48
N LEU A 77 10.31 11.99 6.51
CA LEU A 77 9.48 11.69 5.35
C LEU A 77 10.05 10.55 4.52
N LYS A 78 11.36 10.53 4.30
CA LYS A 78 12.05 9.45 3.61
C LYS A 78 11.88 8.10 4.33
N SER A 79 12.00 8.09 5.66
CA SER A 79 11.78 6.89 6.48
C SER A 79 10.33 6.42 6.40
N ALA A 80 9.35 7.33 6.49
CA ALA A 80 7.94 7.00 6.33
C ALA A 80 7.65 6.41 4.95
N ARG A 81 8.14 7.04 3.88
CA ARG A 81 8.03 6.52 2.51
C ARG A 81 8.65 5.12 2.35
N LYS A 82 9.80 4.88 2.99
CA LYS A 82 10.44 3.57 2.97
C LYS A 82 9.58 2.51 3.64
N SER A 83 9.04 2.79 4.83
CA SER A 83 8.16 1.86 5.55
C SER A 83 6.90 1.53 4.76
N VAL A 84 6.27 2.53 4.16
CA VAL A 84 5.08 2.32 3.29
C VAL A 84 5.45 1.50 2.06
N LEU A 85 6.59 1.79 1.40
CA LEU A 85 7.04 1.02 0.25
C LEU A 85 7.26 -0.46 0.61
N GLU A 86 7.91 -0.73 1.75
CA GLU A 86 8.12 -2.10 2.24
C GLU A 86 6.80 -2.82 2.50
N GLN A 87 5.81 -2.14 3.10
CA GLN A 87 4.48 -2.68 3.29
C GLN A 87 3.80 -3.00 1.95
N LEU A 88 3.75 -2.05 1.01
CA LEU A 88 3.14 -2.26 -0.31
C LEU A 88 3.81 -3.40 -1.09
N VAL A 89 5.14 -3.55 -0.97
CA VAL A 89 5.87 -4.69 -1.58
C VAL A 89 5.45 -6.00 -0.93
N ASN A 90 5.40 -6.06 0.39
CA ASN A 90 5.02 -7.27 1.13
C ASN A 90 3.59 -7.71 0.80
N ASP A 91 2.65 -6.78 0.79
CA ASP A 91 1.24 -7.05 0.45
C ASP A 91 1.11 -7.59 -0.98
N LYS A 92 1.79 -6.95 -1.95
CA LYS A 92 1.79 -7.43 -3.33
C LYS A 92 2.43 -8.81 -3.49
N VAL A 93 3.54 -9.07 -2.82
CA VAL A 93 4.20 -10.39 -2.82
C VAL A 93 3.26 -11.44 -2.23
N LEU A 94 2.63 -11.14 -1.10
CA LEU A 94 1.70 -12.05 -0.43
C LEU A 94 0.51 -12.39 -1.34
N ILE A 95 -0.15 -11.37 -1.89
CA ILE A 95 -1.30 -11.54 -2.79
C ILE A 95 -0.88 -12.30 -4.07
N THR A 96 0.26 -11.94 -4.69
CA THR A 96 0.74 -12.61 -5.90
C THR A 96 0.99 -14.09 -5.63
N LYS A 97 1.68 -14.42 -4.54
CA LYS A 97 1.95 -15.81 -4.17
C LYS A 97 0.69 -16.55 -3.76
N GLY A 98 -0.19 -15.91 -3.02
CA GLY A 98 -1.49 -16.49 -2.66
C GLY A 98 -2.34 -16.80 -3.88
N THR A 99 -2.32 -15.93 -4.89
CA THR A 99 -3.01 -16.17 -6.17
C THR A 99 -2.41 -17.35 -6.93
N GLU A 100 -1.08 -17.42 -7.04
CA GLU A 100 -0.38 -18.53 -7.69
C GLU A 100 -0.68 -19.89 -7.01
N LEU A 101 -0.90 -19.89 -5.71
CA LEU A 101 -1.22 -21.09 -4.91
C LEU A 101 -2.72 -21.38 -4.80
N GLY A 102 -3.57 -20.55 -5.41
CA GLY A 102 -5.03 -20.72 -5.38
C GLY A 102 -5.66 -20.39 -4.02
N TYR A 103 -5.01 -19.57 -3.21
CA TYR A 103 -5.52 -19.12 -1.89
C TYR A 103 -6.36 -17.84 -1.98
N VAL A 104 -6.29 -17.11 -3.09
CA VAL A 104 -7.06 -15.88 -3.29
C VAL A 104 -8.33 -16.22 -4.04
N LEU A 105 -9.46 -15.79 -3.50
CA LEU A 105 -10.76 -15.89 -4.15
C LEU A 105 -10.79 -15.03 -5.42
N SER A 106 -11.69 -15.36 -6.33
CA SER A 106 -11.89 -14.64 -7.58
C SER A 106 -13.37 -14.57 -7.96
N GLY A 107 -13.71 -13.66 -8.87
CA GLY A 107 -15.07 -13.53 -9.38
C GLY A 107 -16.08 -13.18 -8.28
N ASP A 108 -17.23 -13.84 -8.31
CA ASP A 108 -18.37 -13.54 -7.42
C ASP A 108 -18.06 -13.81 -5.94
N GLU A 109 -17.23 -14.80 -5.64
CA GLU A 109 -16.83 -15.10 -4.25
C GLU A 109 -15.99 -13.97 -3.65
N LEU A 110 -15.01 -13.45 -4.40
CA LEU A 110 -14.22 -12.29 -3.97
C LEU A 110 -15.10 -11.06 -3.77
N ASN A 111 -16.02 -10.80 -4.71
CA ASN A 111 -16.93 -9.65 -4.62
C ASN A 111 -17.85 -9.75 -3.41
N ALA A 112 -18.34 -10.94 -3.07
CA ALA A 112 -19.17 -11.16 -1.89
C ALA A 112 -18.41 -10.89 -0.59
N ASP A 113 -17.14 -11.30 -0.50
CA ASP A 113 -16.31 -11.05 0.68
C ASP A 113 -15.90 -9.57 0.79
N ILE A 114 -15.65 -8.89 -0.32
CA ILE A 114 -15.43 -7.44 -0.34
C ILE A 114 -16.67 -6.69 0.18
N GLU A 115 -17.86 -7.06 -0.29
CA GLU A 115 -19.10 -6.42 0.17
C GLU A 115 -19.35 -6.69 1.65
N LYS A 116 -19.11 -7.91 2.11
CA LYS A 116 -19.19 -8.25 3.54
C LYS A 116 -18.23 -7.41 4.37
N GLU A 117 -16.98 -7.24 3.91
CA GLU A 117 -16.01 -6.44 4.63
C GLU A 117 -16.42 -4.96 4.65
N ARG A 118 -16.99 -4.46 3.55
CA ARG A 118 -17.56 -3.12 3.50
C ARG A 118 -18.65 -2.93 4.56
N GLN A 119 -19.56 -3.90 4.71
CA GLN A 119 -20.61 -3.85 5.74
C GLN A 119 -20.03 -3.86 7.16
N ASN A 120 -18.96 -4.61 7.41
CA ASN A 120 -18.24 -4.57 8.69
C ASN A 120 -17.72 -3.14 9.00
N PHE A 121 -17.19 -2.44 7.98
CA PHE A 121 -16.78 -1.04 8.14
C PHE A 121 -17.98 -0.11 8.40
N VAL A 122 -19.08 -0.28 7.67
CA VAL A 122 -20.32 0.50 7.90
C VAL A 122 -20.79 0.34 9.34
N GLU A 123 -20.82 -0.87 9.86
CA GLU A 123 -21.22 -1.15 11.24
C GLU A 123 -20.23 -0.55 12.26
N ALA A 124 -18.93 -0.73 12.03
CA ALA A 124 -17.87 -0.24 12.91
C ALA A 124 -17.86 1.30 13.02
N TYR A 125 -18.15 2.00 11.93
CA TYR A 125 -18.25 3.47 11.91
C TYR A 125 -19.64 3.98 12.36
N GLY A 126 -20.62 3.11 12.50
CA GLY A 126 -21.98 3.45 12.95
C GLY A 126 -22.87 4.03 11.84
N GLY A 127 -22.67 3.57 10.62
CA GLY A 127 -23.50 3.84 9.45
C GLY A 127 -22.73 4.36 8.24
N GLU A 128 -23.37 4.26 7.08
CA GLU A 128 -22.79 4.62 5.77
C GLU A 128 -22.29 6.08 5.73
N ASP A 129 -23.07 7.02 6.24
CA ASP A 129 -22.72 8.45 6.22
C ASP A 129 -21.41 8.71 6.98
N LYS A 130 -21.24 8.07 8.14
CA LYS A 130 -20.02 8.21 8.94
C LYS A 130 -18.83 7.52 8.30
N LEU A 131 -19.03 6.39 7.63
CA LEU A 131 -17.99 5.74 6.85
C LEU A 131 -17.54 6.66 5.71
N GLN A 132 -18.46 7.29 4.99
CA GLN A 132 -18.13 8.24 3.92
C GLN A 132 -17.37 9.48 4.43
N GLU A 133 -17.71 9.98 5.62
CA GLU A 133 -16.96 11.05 6.27
C GLU A 133 -15.52 10.60 6.59
N ALA A 134 -15.36 9.37 7.12
CA ALA A 134 -14.04 8.81 7.41
C ALA A 134 -13.20 8.59 6.14
N ILE A 135 -13.77 8.02 5.08
CA ILE A 135 -13.13 7.83 3.78
C ILE A 135 -12.57 9.16 3.27
N LYS A 136 -13.37 10.23 3.30
CA LYS A 136 -12.94 11.57 2.91
C LYS A 136 -11.88 12.14 3.84
N TYR A 137 -12.01 11.93 5.15
CA TYR A 137 -11.01 12.38 6.13
C TYR A 137 -9.63 11.78 5.86
N TYR A 138 -9.58 10.48 5.49
CA TYR A 138 -8.34 9.81 5.09
C TYR A 138 -7.90 10.11 3.65
N GLY A 139 -8.57 11.04 2.95
CA GLY A 139 -8.21 11.45 1.59
C GLY A 139 -8.43 10.38 0.54
N MET A 140 -9.30 9.41 0.84
CA MET A 140 -9.73 8.40 -0.11
C MET A 140 -11.01 8.83 -0.84
N ASP A 141 -11.20 8.26 -2.02
CA ASP A 141 -12.47 8.20 -2.72
C ASP A 141 -13.00 6.75 -2.68
N ASP A 142 -14.21 6.54 -3.21
CA ASP A 142 -14.81 5.20 -3.22
C ASP A 142 -13.98 4.17 -3.99
N ASP A 143 -13.32 4.56 -5.08
CA ASP A 143 -12.46 3.67 -5.87
C ASP A 143 -11.24 3.22 -5.07
N LYS A 144 -10.60 4.13 -4.34
CA LYS A 144 -9.47 3.80 -3.46
C LYS A 144 -9.90 2.95 -2.28
N PHE A 145 -11.05 3.26 -1.69
CA PHE A 145 -11.59 2.46 -0.60
C PHE A 145 -11.94 1.04 -1.06
N ASN A 146 -12.54 0.88 -2.24
CA ASN A 146 -12.81 -0.44 -2.82
C ASN A 146 -11.52 -1.23 -3.09
N LYS A 147 -10.47 -0.59 -3.59
CA LYS A 147 -9.14 -1.23 -3.75
C LYS A 147 -8.52 -1.62 -2.40
N PHE A 148 -8.66 -0.78 -1.40
CA PHE A 148 -8.24 -1.10 -0.04
C PHE A 148 -8.95 -2.35 0.49
N LEU A 149 -10.29 -2.42 0.36
CA LEU A 149 -11.08 -3.58 0.75
C LEU A 149 -10.68 -4.85 -0.03
N GLU A 150 -10.49 -4.74 -1.34
CA GLU A 150 -10.02 -5.83 -2.17
C GLU A 150 -8.67 -6.38 -1.69
N ASN A 151 -7.70 -5.51 -1.43
CA ASN A 151 -6.40 -5.91 -0.92
C ASN A 151 -6.50 -6.53 0.48
N LEU A 152 -7.32 -5.95 1.36
CA LEU A 152 -7.56 -6.45 2.71
C LEU A 152 -8.14 -7.88 2.67
N VAL A 153 -9.17 -8.12 1.86
CA VAL A 153 -9.79 -9.44 1.71
C VAL A 153 -8.77 -10.44 1.17
N LYS A 154 -8.06 -10.11 0.09
CA LYS A 154 -7.04 -11.00 -0.50
C LYS A 154 -5.94 -11.35 0.48
N THR A 155 -5.44 -10.37 1.22
CA THR A 155 -4.40 -10.57 2.23
C THR A 155 -4.89 -11.47 3.37
N ASN A 156 -6.13 -11.27 3.84
CA ASN A 156 -6.75 -12.08 4.87
C ASN A 156 -6.93 -13.53 4.41
N GLU A 157 -7.39 -13.77 3.18
CA GLU A 157 -7.57 -15.12 2.64
C GLU A 157 -6.23 -15.86 2.52
N VAL A 158 -5.19 -15.21 2.02
CA VAL A 158 -3.85 -15.82 1.98
C VAL A 158 -3.33 -16.12 3.37
N THR A 159 -3.43 -15.16 4.29
CA THR A 159 -2.99 -15.34 5.68
C THR A 159 -3.72 -16.50 6.34
N LYS A 160 -5.04 -16.58 6.21
CA LYS A 160 -5.87 -17.67 6.70
C LYS A 160 -5.44 -19.02 6.11
N ALA A 161 -5.17 -19.08 4.80
CA ALA A 161 -4.76 -20.28 4.14
C ALA A 161 -3.39 -20.80 4.60
N ILE A 162 -2.41 -19.91 4.79
CA ILE A 162 -1.05 -20.30 5.22
C ILE A 162 -0.97 -20.59 6.72
N THR A 163 -1.88 -20.06 7.53
CA THR A 163 -1.89 -20.24 8.98
C THR A 163 -2.86 -21.32 9.47
N LYS A 164 -3.69 -21.88 8.59
CA LYS A 164 -4.76 -22.84 8.97
C LYS A 164 -4.29 -24.05 9.78
N ASP A 165 -3.04 -24.50 9.56
CA ASP A 165 -2.45 -25.65 10.21
C ASP A 165 -1.48 -25.26 11.34
N ILE A 166 -1.41 -23.97 11.67
CA ILE A 166 -0.58 -23.43 12.76
C ILE A 166 -1.43 -23.46 14.03
N THR A 167 -1.02 -24.26 15.02
CA THR A 167 -1.59 -24.25 16.37
C THR A 167 -0.57 -23.63 17.31
N VAL A 168 -0.92 -22.52 17.95
CA VAL A 168 -0.11 -21.91 19.01
C VAL A 168 -0.48 -22.58 20.31
N THR A 169 0.50 -23.13 21.03
CA THR A 169 0.32 -23.74 22.33
C THR A 169 0.74 -22.78 23.44
N ASP A 170 0.30 -23.05 24.68
CA ASP A 170 0.69 -22.25 25.85
C ASP A 170 2.21 -22.29 26.11
N GLU A 171 2.93 -23.23 25.50
CA GLU A 171 4.41 -23.32 25.54
C GLU A 171 5.11 -22.41 24.53
N ASP A 172 4.37 -21.87 23.53
CA ASP A 172 4.89 -20.99 22.48
C ASP A 172 4.78 -19.50 22.89
N VAL A 173 4.19 -19.17 24.04
CA VAL A 173 3.97 -17.84 24.58
C VAL A 173 4.79 -17.64 25.84
#